data_b9d2ad93b0e833a628f30624cb490c31
#
_entry.id   b9d2ad93b0e833a628f30624cb490c31
#
_cell.length_a   1.000
_cell.length_b   1.000
_cell.length_c   1.000
_cell.angle_alpha   90.00
_cell.angle_beta   90.00
_cell.angle_gamma   90.00
#
_symmetry.space_group_name_H-M   'P 1'
#
loop_
_entity.id
_entity.type
_entity.pdbx_description
1 polymer ?
#
loop_
_entity_poly.entity_id
_entity_poly.type
_entity_poly.pdbx_seq_one_letter_code
_entity_poly.pdbx_strand_id
1 'polypeptide(L)'
;HFTGEVYVLSKDEGGRHTPFFSNYRPQFYFRTTDVTGAIELPEGKEMVMPGDNVSIIVKLIAPIAMEEGLRFAIREGGKTVGAGVVAKIIA
;
A
#
# COMPACT_ATOMS: atom_id res chain seq x y z
N HIS A 1 -7.24 -10.33 -0.91
CA HIS A 1 -7.24 -9.30 0.14
C HIS A 1 -6.18 -9.62 1.17
N PHE A 2 -5.52 -8.60 1.68
CA PHE A 2 -4.56 -8.80 2.75
C PHE A 2 -4.43 -7.53 3.59
N THR A 3 -3.93 -7.70 4.81
CA THR A 3 -3.56 -6.58 5.67
C THR A 3 -2.06 -6.35 5.53
N GLY A 4 -1.66 -5.12 5.31
CA GLY A 4 -0.25 -4.76 5.18
C GLY A 4 0.17 -3.70 6.16
N GLU A 5 1.40 -3.81 6.64
CA GLU A 5 2.06 -2.73 7.39
C GLU A 5 2.83 -1.91 6.38
N VAL A 6 2.51 -0.63 6.28
CA VAL A 6 3.04 0.24 5.22
C VAL A 6 3.70 1.47 5.80
N TYR A 7 4.83 1.82 5.24
CA TYR A 7 5.46 3.13 5.44
C TYR A 7 5.22 3.97 4.18
N VAL A 8 4.63 5.13 4.35
CA VAL A 8 4.38 6.07 3.25
C VAL A 8 5.57 7.02 3.16
N LEU A 9 6.25 7.04 2.01
CA LEU A 9 7.43 7.88 1.83
C LEU A 9 7.08 9.35 2.02
N SER A 10 7.95 10.06 2.72
CA SER A 10 7.79 11.49 2.90
C SER A 10 8.12 12.24 1.60
N LYS A 11 7.76 13.51 1.55
CA LYS A 11 8.09 14.38 0.44
C LYS A 11 9.59 14.39 0.15
N ASP A 12 10.41 14.44 1.20
CA ASP A 12 11.87 14.49 1.07
C ASP A 12 12.46 13.17 0.54
N GLU A 13 11.71 12.09 0.68
CA GLU A 13 12.10 10.78 0.17
C GLU A 13 11.58 10.52 -1.24
N GLY A 14 11.01 11.52 -1.87
CA GLY A 14 10.45 11.39 -3.21
C GLY A 14 9.02 10.86 -3.24
N GLY A 15 8.34 10.79 -2.09
CA GLY A 15 6.98 10.33 -2.00
C GLY A 15 5.94 11.38 -2.38
N ARG A 16 4.70 11.14 -1.97
CA ARG A 16 3.61 12.06 -2.25
C ARG A 16 3.78 13.35 -1.46
N HIS A 17 3.26 14.44 -2.01
CA HIS A 17 3.19 15.73 -1.32
C HIS A 17 1.89 15.88 -0.53
N THR A 18 0.90 15.04 -0.81
CA THR A 18 -0.42 15.12 -0.21
C THR A 18 -0.78 13.77 0.43
N PRO A 19 -1.65 13.78 1.46
CA PRO A 19 -2.11 12.52 2.04
C PRO A 19 -3.00 11.75 1.06
N PHE A 20 -3.22 10.47 1.36
CA PHE A 20 -4.21 9.71 0.61
C PHE A 20 -5.29 9.18 1.56
N PHE A 21 -6.42 8.85 0.97
CA PHE A 21 -7.64 8.47 1.68
C PHE A 21 -8.04 7.04 1.32
N SER A 22 -9.07 6.52 1.97
CA SER A 22 -9.66 5.24 1.58
C SER A 22 -10.08 5.29 0.11
N ASN A 23 -10.06 4.14 -0.55
CA ASN A 23 -10.35 3.97 -1.98
C ASN A 23 -9.25 4.50 -2.90
N TYR A 24 -8.10 4.86 -2.35
CA TYR A 24 -6.91 5.15 -3.15
C TYR A 24 -6.51 3.88 -3.88
N ARG A 25 -6.26 3.98 -5.18
CA ARG A 25 -5.98 2.84 -6.04
C ARG A 25 -4.61 2.92 -6.71
N PRO A 26 -3.54 2.77 -5.94
CA PRO A 26 -2.22 2.75 -6.55
C PRO A 26 -1.90 1.37 -7.12
N GLN A 27 -0.72 1.25 -7.73
CA GLN A 27 -0.20 -0.03 -8.13
C GLN A 27 0.64 -0.62 -7.00
N PHE A 28 0.49 -1.92 -6.79
CA PHE A 28 1.27 -2.66 -5.81
C PHE A 28 2.26 -3.53 -6.56
N TYR A 29 3.52 -3.36 -6.27
CA TYR A 29 4.60 -4.08 -6.94
C TYR A 29 5.11 -5.19 -6.03
N PHE A 30 4.87 -6.42 -6.44
CA PHE A 30 5.30 -7.63 -5.72
C PHE A 30 6.35 -8.33 -6.57
N ARG A 31 7.60 -8.34 -6.09
CA ARG A 31 8.70 -8.96 -6.83
C ARG A 31 8.79 -8.40 -8.25
N THR A 32 8.20 -9.09 -9.24
CA THR A 32 8.23 -8.69 -10.64
C THR A 32 6.85 -8.41 -11.21
N THR A 33 5.83 -8.36 -10.37
CA THR A 33 4.43 -8.20 -10.81
C THR A 33 3.80 -6.94 -10.26
N ASP A 34 3.22 -6.13 -11.14
CA ASP A 34 2.43 -4.97 -10.79
C ASP A 34 0.96 -5.35 -10.78
N VAL A 35 0.24 -4.99 -9.72
CA VAL A 35 -1.19 -5.22 -9.63
C VAL A 35 -1.84 -3.98 -9.05
N THR A 36 -2.92 -3.51 -9.67
CA THR A 36 -3.70 -2.42 -9.11
C THR A 36 -4.54 -2.94 -7.94
N GLY A 37 -4.61 -2.17 -6.89
CA GLY A 37 -5.41 -2.54 -5.73
C GLY A 37 -6.00 -1.31 -5.06
N ALA A 38 -7.07 -1.51 -4.31
CA ALA A 38 -7.71 -0.48 -3.52
C ALA A 38 -7.25 -0.58 -2.08
N ILE A 39 -6.98 0.56 -1.46
CA ILE A 39 -6.60 0.64 -0.06
C ILE A 39 -7.82 1.00 0.76
N GLU A 40 -8.05 0.25 1.84
CA GLU A 40 -9.01 0.62 2.87
C GLU A 40 -8.25 0.94 4.14
N LEU A 41 -8.50 2.10 4.69
CA LEU A 41 -7.89 2.50 5.96
C LEU A 41 -8.65 1.88 7.13
N PRO A 42 -7.98 1.64 8.28
CA PRO A 42 -8.66 1.10 9.44
C PRO A 42 -9.72 2.07 9.96
N GLU A 43 -10.67 1.53 10.70
CA GLU A 43 -11.73 2.31 11.31
C GLU A 43 -11.14 3.43 12.17
N GLY A 44 -11.70 4.62 12.03
CA GLY A 44 -11.23 5.79 12.76
C GLY A 44 -10.08 6.52 12.10
N LYS A 45 -9.54 6.00 11.01
CA LYS A 45 -8.47 6.66 10.26
C LYS A 45 -9.01 7.10 8.91
N GLU A 46 -9.00 8.41 8.66
CA GLU A 46 -9.57 8.96 7.43
C GLU A 46 -8.54 9.16 6.33
N MET A 47 -7.28 9.38 6.70
CA MET A 47 -6.22 9.62 5.72
C MET A 47 -4.87 9.20 6.28
N VAL A 48 -3.91 9.05 5.37
CA VAL A 48 -2.52 8.74 5.69
C VAL A 48 -1.64 9.84 5.17
N MET A 49 -0.85 10.40 6.05
CA MET A 49 0.08 11.48 5.70
C MET A 49 1.41 10.91 5.21
N PRO A 50 2.11 11.59 4.29
CA PRO A 50 3.46 11.21 3.93
C PRO A 50 4.35 11.15 5.17
N GLY A 51 5.14 10.10 5.27
CA GLY A 51 5.99 9.87 6.44
C GLY A 51 5.38 9.01 7.53
N ASP A 52 4.11 8.65 7.39
CA ASP A 52 3.41 7.82 8.39
C ASP A 52 3.64 6.33 8.17
N ASN A 53 3.60 5.59 9.27
CA ASN A 53 3.46 4.14 9.24
C ASN A 53 2.00 3.81 9.55
N VAL A 54 1.42 2.88 8.80
CA VAL A 54 0.01 2.55 8.95
C VAL A 54 -0.26 1.11 8.56
N SER A 55 -1.23 0.48 9.23
CA SER A 55 -1.78 -0.81 8.82
C SER A 55 -2.95 -0.54 7.88
N ILE A 56 -2.96 -1.18 6.74
CA ILE A 56 -4.01 -1.00 5.75
C ILE A 56 -4.57 -2.35 5.29
N ILE A 57 -5.77 -2.32 4.75
CA ILE A 57 -6.37 -3.45 4.08
C ILE A 57 -6.26 -3.19 2.59
N VAL A 58 -5.73 -4.15 1.85
CA VAL A 58 -5.53 -4.03 0.40
C VAL A 58 -6.41 -5.04 -0.31
N LYS A 59 -7.16 -4.56 -1.29
CA LYS A 59 -8.01 -5.40 -2.15
C LYS A 59 -7.45 -5.32 -3.56
N LEU A 60 -6.76 -6.36 -3.99
CA LEU A 60 -6.17 -6.41 -5.33
C LEU A 60 -7.25 -6.74 -6.37
N ILE A 61 -7.11 -6.19 -7.57
CA ILE A 61 -8.04 -6.47 -8.67
C ILE A 61 -7.80 -7.85 -9.29
N ALA A 62 -6.65 -8.46 -9.05
CA ALA A 62 -6.31 -9.78 -9.55
C ALA A 62 -5.62 -10.57 -8.44
N PRO A 63 -5.88 -11.89 -8.35
CA PRO A 63 -5.20 -12.70 -7.35
C PRO A 63 -3.73 -12.88 -7.74
N ILE A 64 -2.85 -12.84 -6.75
CA ILE A 64 -1.45 -13.19 -6.93
C ILE A 64 -1.01 -14.09 -5.78
N ALA A 65 0.01 -14.88 -6.04
CA ALA A 65 0.59 -15.72 -4.99
C ALA A 65 1.35 -14.85 -4.01
N MET A 66 1.01 -14.92 -2.74
CA MET A 66 1.70 -14.19 -1.70
C MET A 66 1.69 -14.95 -0.39
N GLU A 67 2.59 -14.58 0.50
CA GLU A 67 2.66 -15.15 1.83
C GLU A 67 2.91 -14.04 2.84
N GLU A 68 2.65 -14.31 4.10
CA GLU A 68 2.94 -13.35 5.16
C GLU A 68 4.43 -13.08 5.18
N GLY A 69 4.79 -11.82 5.36
CA GLY A 69 6.18 -11.38 5.30
C GLY A 69 6.66 -10.96 3.93
N LEU A 70 5.85 -11.16 2.88
CA LEU A 70 6.22 -10.71 1.53
C LEU A 70 6.26 -9.19 1.49
N ARG A 71 7.34 -8.63 0.96
CA ARG A 71 7.49 -7.19 0.82
C ARG A 71 6.92 -6.71 -0.51
N PHE A 72 6.38 -5.50 -0.48
CA PHE A 72 5.85 -4.88 -1.68
C PHE A 72 6.12 -3.38 -1.67
N ALA A 73 6.05 -2.78 -2.85
CA ALA A 73 6.14 -1.32 -3.01
C ALA A 73 4.80 -0.80 -3.50
N ILE A 74 4.47 0.42 -3.11
CA ILE A 74 3.29 1.12 -3.60
C ILE A 74 3.78 2.17 -4.59
N ARG A 75 3.27 2.12 -5.81
CA ARG A 75 3.69 2.99 -6.89
C ARG A 75 2.52 3.76 -7.48
N GLU A 76 2.79 4.98 -7.87
CA GLU A 76 1.81 5.86 -8.50
C GLU A 76 2.50 6.58 -9.65
N GLY A 77 2.01 6.35 -10.88
CA GLY A 77 2.58 6.99 -12.06
C GLY A 77 4.06 6.66 -12.28
N GLY A 78 4.47 5.43 -11.98
CA GLY A 78 5.87 5.01 -12.13
C GLY A 78 6.79 5.43 -11.01
N LYS A 79 6.25 6.06 -9.97
CA LYS A 79 7.01 6.57 -8.83
C LYS A 79 6.63 5.81 -7.57
N THR A 80 7.62 5.39 -6.79
CA THR A 80 7.37 4.71 -5.52
C THR A 80 6.93 5.72 -4.47
N VAL A 81 5.76 5.51 -3.89
CA VAL A 81 5.21 6.41 -2.86
C VAL A 81 5.12 5.73 -1.50
N GLY A 82 5.37 4.44 -1.42
CA GLY A 82 5.35 3.72 -0.16
C GLY A 82 5.92 2.34 -0.29
N ALA A 83 6.15 1.70 0.82
CA ALA A 83 6.63 0.33 0.87
C ALA A 83 6.02 -0.37 2.08
N GLY A 84 5.85 -1.66 1.99
CA GLY A 84 5.24 -2.39 3.08
C GLY A 84 5.53 -3.87 3.04
N VAL A 85 4.92 -4.56 3.98
CA VAL A 85 5.03 -6.00 4.12
C VAL A 85 3.66 -6.58 4.38
N VAL A 86 3.39 -7.75 3.81
CA VAL A 86 2.12 -8.46 4.05
C VAL A 86 2.12 -8.96 5.48
N ALA A 87 1.20 -8.45 6.29
CA ALA A 87 1.08 -8.84 7.70
C ALA A 87 0.17 -10.05 7.86
N LYS A 88 -0.95 -10.07 7.13
CA LYS A 88 -1.92 -11.16 7.21
C LYS A 88 -2.69 -11.29 5.91
N ILE A 89 -2.88 -12.50 5.44
CA ILE A 89 -3.69 -12.78 4.26
C ILE A 89 -5.12 -13.05 4.73
N ILE A 90 -6.08 -12.32 4.15
CA ILE A 90 -7.49 -12.42 4.55
C ILE A 90 -8.23 -13.39 3.63
N ALA A 91 -7.97 -13.32 2.36
CA ALA A 91 -8.66 -14.19 1.40
C ALA A 91 -7.86 -14.35 0.12
#